data_956434c62131d6ed5a618b67a0effd7a
#
_entry.id   956434c62131d6ed5a618b67a0effd7a
#
_cell.length_a   1.000
_cell.length_b   1.000
_cell.length_c   1.000
_cell.angle_alpha   90.00
_cell.angle_beta   90.00
_cell.angle_gamma   90.00
#
_symmetry.space_group_name_H-M   'P 1'
#
loop_
_entity.id
_entity.type
_entity.pdbx_description
1 polymer ?
#
loop_
_entity_poly.entity_id
_entity_poly.type
_entity_poly.pdbx_seq_one_letter_code
_entity_poly.pdbx_strand_id
1 'polypeptide(L)'
;MDTVYTVGHGGRPIGEFVGLLQENGVRSIADVRKLPGSNRHPQYNRDTLRQTLAGHGIAYRHIPELGGLRGSTPDIPPQRNALWRNRSFHRYADYMSTAQFASGLAVLLHTARQTPTAVMCAETLWWRCHRRLIADALTAYGLSVVHILSLRRSEPAALTPGAVILPDRTLAYPARA
;
A
#
# COMPACT_ATOMS: atom_id res chain seq x y z
N MET A 1 -17.24 -6.45 -7.36
CA MET A 1 -16.15 -6.51 -6.36
C MET A 1 -15.17 -5.40 -6.66
N ASP A 2 -14.91 -4.57 -5.67
CA ASP A 2 -14.07 -3.41 -5.87
C ASP A 2 -12.60 -3.84 -5.98
N THR A 3 -11.92 -3.34 -7.00
CA THR A 3 -10.51 -3.61 -7.22
C THR A 3 -9.68 -2.42 -6.76
N VAL A 4 -8.64 -2.69 -5.99
CA VAL A 4 -7.63 -1.71 -5.58
C VAL A 4 -6.30 -2.11 -6.21
N TYR A 5 -5.64 -1.14 -6.83
CA TYR A 5 -4.34 -1.36 -7.42
C TYR A 5 -3.23 -0.98 -6.45
N THR A 6 -2.04 -1.53 -6.65
CA THR A 6 -0.83 -1.06 -6.01
C THR A 6 0.24 -0.78 -7.05
N VAL A 7 1.06 0.22 -6.82
CA VAL A 7 2.11 0.63 -7.75
C VAL A 7 3.29 1.23 -7.00
N GLY A 8 4.51 0.97 -7.49
CA GLY A 8 5.71 1.62 -7.01
C GLY A 8 6.20 2.64 -8.03
N HIS A 9 6.50 3.86 -7.61
CA HIS A 9 6.94 4.87 -8.57
C HIS A 9 8.39 4.66 -9.03
N GLY A 10 9.27 4.19 -8.13
CA GLY A 10 10.70 4.01 -8.47
C GLY A 10 11.30 5.24 -9.10
N GLY A 11 12.18 5.01 -10.05
CA GLY A 11 12.76 6.07 -10.90
C GLY A 11 12.04 6.25 -12.23
N ARG A 12 10.78 5.81 -12.34
CA ARG A 12 10.04 5.89 -13.61
C ARG A 12 9.93 7.34 -14.09
N PRO A 13 10.08 7.59 -15.40
CA PRO A 13 9.66 8.88 -15.96
C PRO A 13 8.20 9.15 -15.64
N ILE A 14 7.86 10.41 -15.35
CA ILE A 14 6.50 10.73 -14.89
C ILE A 14 5.44 10.36 -15.94
N GLY A 15 5.74 10.51 -17.22
CA GLY A 15 4.81 10.12 -18.29
C GLY A 15 4.53 8.62 -18.30
N GLU A 16 5.53 7.79 -18.05
CA GLU A 16 5.35 6.34 -17.90
C GLU A 16 4.47 6.02 -16.70
N PHE A 17 4.72 6.65 -15.56
CA PHE A 17 3.93 6.45 -14.35
C PHE A 17 2.46 6.80 -14.57
N VAL A 18 2.19 7.95 -15.15
CA VAL A 18 0.82 8.37 -15.50
C VAL A 18 0.19 7.36 -16.47
N GLY A 19 0.97 6.89 -17.45
CA GLY A 19 0.50 5.87 -18.39
C GLY A 19 0.08 4.57 -17.73
N LEU A 20 0.81 4.11 -16.70
CA LEU A 20 0.44 2.94 -15.90
C LEU A 20 -0.92 3.12 -15.23
N LEU A 21 -1.16 4.29 -14.70
CA LEU A 21 -2.42 4.61 -14.01
C LEU A 21 -3.59 4.67 -15.00
N GLN A 22 -3.39 5.35 -16.12
CA GLN A 22 -4.42 5.49 -17.15
C GLN A 22 -4.79 4.15 -17.77
N GLU A 23 -3.80 3.33 -18.07
CA GLU A 23 -4.00 1.98 -18.64
C GLU A 23 -4.89 1.12 -17.75
N ASN A 24 -4.78 1.27 -16.44
CA ASN A 24 -5.57 0.50 -15.46
C ASN A 24 -6.84 1.24 -15.00
N GLY A 25 -7.16 2.37 -15.57
CA GLY A 25 -8.35 3.14 -15.21
C GLY A 25 -8.29 3.77 -13.82
N VAL A 26 -7.09 3.95 -13.26
CA VAL A 26 -6.90 4.54 -11.94
C VAL A 26 -7.25 6.02 -11.97
N ARG A 27 -8.07 6.47 -11.02
CA ARG A 27 -8.54 7.84 -10.89
C ARG A 27 -8.13 8.50 -9.58
N SER A 28 -7.49 7.76 -8.69
CA SER A 28 -7.03 8.27 -7.39
C SER A 28 -5.75 7.54 -6.97
N ILE A 29 -4.80 8.30 -6.43
CA ILE A 29 -3.60 7.78 -5.78
C ILE A 29 -3.73 7.93 -4.28
N ALA A 30 -3.55 6.82 -3.56
CA ALA A 30 -3.35 6.79 -2.11
C ALA A 30 -1.85 6.64 -1.86
N ASP A 31 -1.20 7.74 -1.48
CA ASP A 31 0.24 7.76 -1.23
C ASP A 31 0.53 7.26 0.18
N VAL A 32 1.12 6.08 0.26
CA VAL A 32 1.43 5.42 1.54
C VAL A 32 2.92 5.51 1.88
N ARG A 33 3.62 6.50 1.34
CA ARG A 33 4.95 6.83 1.80
C ARG A 33 4.84 7.60 3.12
N LYS A 34 5.75 7.31 4.05
CA LYS A 34 5.79 8.05 5.32
C LYS A 34 6.17 9.51 5.07
N LEU A 35 7.19 9.73 4.25
CA LEU A 35 7.70 11.04 3.88
C LEU A 35 7.74 11.16 2.35
N PRO A 36 6.72 11.78 1.73
CA PRO A 36 6.63 11.86 0.27
C PRO A 36 7.50 12.98 -0.31
N GLY A 37 8.82 12.77 -0.24
CA GLY A 37 9.81 13.67 -0.80
C GLY A 37 11.06 12.89 -1.20
N SER A 38 11.74 13.34 -2.25
CA SER A 38 12.96 12.72 -2.73
C SER A 38 13.79 13.74 -3.51
N ASN A 39 15.07 13.85 -3.17
CA ASN A 39 16.01 14.62 -3.98
C ASN A 39 16.40 13.87 -5.27
N ARG A 40 16.29 12.53 -5.25
CA ARG A 40 16.65 11.66 -6.37
C ARG A 40 15.59 11.67 -7.47
N HIS A 41 14.32 11.76 -7.10
CA HIS A 41 13.18 11.72 -8.04
C HIS A 41 12.18 12.83 -7.71
N PRO A 42 12.55 14.13 -7.98
CA PRO A 42 11.73 15.26 -7.56
C PRO A 42 10.35 15.30 -8.21
N GLN A 43 10.14 14.62 -9.34
CA GLN A 43 8.83 14.51 -9.98
C GLN A 43 7.81 13.79 -9.10
N TYR A 44 8.25 13.04 -8.08
CA TYR A 44 7.40 12.34 -7.13
C TYR A 44 7.30 13.04 -5.78
N ASN A 45 7.84 14.24 -5.62
CA ASN A 45 7.59 15.04 -4.44
C ASN A 45 6.09 15.35 -4.36
N ARG A 46 5.56 15.36 -3.14
CA ARG A 46 4.10 15.40 -2.90
C ARG A 46 3.38 16.46 -3.72
N ASP A 47 3.82 17.71 -3.64
CA ASP A 47 3.12 18.82 -4.31
C ASP A 47 3.26 18.74 -5.82
N THR A 48 4.44 18.38 -6.32
CA THR A 48 4.69 18.21 -7.75
C THR A 48 3.84 17.06 -8.31
N LEU A 49 3.83 15.93 -7.63
CA LEU A 49 3.04 14.77 -8.07
C LEU A 49 1.55 15.09 -8.06
N ARG A 50 1.05 15.74 -7.00
CA ARG A 50 -0.35 16.16 -6.90
C ARG A 50 -0.77 16.99 -8.10
N GLN A 51 0.04 17.98 -8.45
CA GLN A 51 -0.25 18.87 -9.58
C GLN A 51 -0.24 18.11 -10.91
N THR A 52 0.77 17.27 -11.12
CA THR A 52 0.85 16.45 -12.34
C THR A 52 -0.38 15.55 -12.47
N LEU A 53 -0.75 14.85 -11.42
CA LEU A 53 -1.90 13.95 -11.43
C LEU A 53 -3.20 14.71 -11.67
N ALA A 54 -3.37 15.88 -11.05
CA ALA A 54 -4.56 16.73 -11.25
C ALA A 54 -4.72 17.11 -12.71
N GLY A 55 -3.64 17.41 -13.41
CA GLY A 55 -3.65 17.70 -14.84
C GLY A 55 -4.15 16.54 -15.71
N HIS A 56 -4.14 15.32 -15.18
CA HIS A 56 -4.65 14.11 -15.85
C HIS A 56 -5.97 13.62 -15.24
N GLY A 57 -6.61 14.42 -14.40
CA GLY A 57 -7.88 14.03 -13.77
C GLY A 57 -7.74 12.95 -12.71
N ILE A 58 -6.56 12.79 -12.12
CA ILE A 58 -6.28 11.80 -11.08
C ILE A 58 -6.13 12.53 -9.74
N ALA A 59 -6.95 12.15 -8.76
CA ALA A 59 -6.88 12.68 -7.41
C ALA A 59 -5.65 12.13 -6.67
N TYR A 60 -5.19 12.86 -5.68
CA TYR A 60 -4.06 12.45 -4.84
C TYR A 60 -4.41 12.65 -3.36
N ARG A 61 -4.08 11.66 -2.56
CA ARG A 61 -4.20 11.75 -1.10
C ARG A 61 -3.02 11.08 -0.43
N HIS A 62 -2.35 11.80 0.46
CA HIS A 62 -1.33 11.22 1.32
C HIS A 62 -1.99 10.62 2.55
N ILE A 63 -1.67 9.35 2.85
CA ILE A 63 -2.16 8.63 4.03
C ILE A 63 -0.94 8.20 4.86
N PRO A 64 -0.37 9.11 5.67
CA PRO A 64 0.85 8.80 6.43
C PRO A 64 0.65 7.69 7.46
N GLU A 65 -0.57 7.48 7.94
CA GLU A 65 -0.92 6.40 8.86
C GLU A 65 -0.68 5.00 8.26
N LEU A 66 -0.61 4.90 6.94
CA LEU A 66 -0.26 3.66 6.25
C LEU A 66 1.21 3.59 5.84
N GLY A 67 1.98 4.61 6.16
CA GLY A 67 3.40 4.66 5.81
C GLY A 67 4.24 3.58 6.49
N GLY A 68 5.36 3.22 5.87
CA GLY A 68 6.33 2.27 6.41
C GLY A 68 7.24 2.88 7.47
N LEU A 69 8.38 2.25 7.73
CA LEU A 69 9.40 2.70 8.67
C LEU A 69 8.86 2.88 10.10
N ARG A 70 8.17 1.86 10.59
CA ARG A 70 7.61 1.89 11.95
C ARG A 70 8.60 1.37 12.98
N GLY A 71 8.56 1.94 14.17
CA GLY A 71 9.26 1.44 15.34
C GLY A 71 8.53 0.28 16.00
N SER A 72 8.93 -0.06 17.23
CA SER A 72 8.24 -1.07 18.03
C SER A 72 6.83 -0.63 18.39
N THR A 73 5.89 -1.55 18.40
CA THR A 73 4.55 -1.33 18.92
C THR A 73 4.44 -2.03 20.28
N PRO A 74 4.12 -1.30 21.37
CA PRO A 74 3.97 -1.92 22.68
C PRO A 74 2.85 -2.95 22.70
N ASP A 75 2.98 -3.93 23.60
CA ASP A 75 1.92 -4.88 23.96
C ASP A 75 1.52 -5.87 22.84
N ILE A 76 2.33 -6.00 21.81
CA ILE A 76 2.10 -7.02 20.78
C ILE A 76 3.02 -8.21 21.09
N PRO A 77 2.47 -9.41 21.35
CA PRO A 77 3.29 -10.59 21.57
C PRO A 77 4.15 -10.90 20.35
N PRO A 78 5.45 -11.21 20.50
CA PRO A 78 6.30 -11.53 19.35
C PRO A 78 5.78 -12.67 18.49
N GLN A 79 5.04 -13.60 19.07
CA GLN A 79 4.49 -14.77 18.39
C GLN A 79 3.40 -14.41 17.37
N ARG A 80 2.68 -13.30 17.60
CA ARG A 80 1.58 -12.90 16.74
C ARG A 80 2.01 -12.78 15.28
N ASN A 81 3.21 -12.20 15.04
CA ASN A 81 3.71 -11.91 13.72
C ASN A 81 5.08 -12.54 13.45
N ALA A 82 5.38 -13.65 14.11
CA ALA A 82 6.67 -14.31 14.03
C ALA A 82 7.00 -14.90 12.65
N LEU A 83 6.02 -14.99 11.74
CA LEU A 83 6.26 -15.35 10.34
C LEU A 83 7.28 -14.41 9.70
N TRP A 84 7.22 -13.13 10.04
CA TRP A 84 8.09 -12.11 9.47
C TRP A 84 9.43 -12.10 10.18
N ARG A 85 10.45 -12.65 9.51
CA ARG A 85 11.84 -12.60 10.00
C ARG A 85 12.50 -11.27 9.70
N ASN A 86 12.06 -10.61 8.63
CA ASN A 86 12.51 -9.24 8.32
C ASN A 86 11.95 -8.30 9.39
N ARG A 87 12.84 -7.55 10.02
CA ARG A 87 12.48 -6.66 11.14
C ARG A 87 11.49 -5.57 10.74
N SER A 88 11.66 -4.99 9.56
CA SER A 88 10.75 -3.95 9.06
C SER A 88 9.34 -4.49 8.86
N PHE A 89 9.21 -5.66 8.28
CA PHE A 89 7.90 -6.29 8.07
C PHE A 89 7.27 -6.73 9.37
N HIS A 90 8.05 -7.29 10.29
CA HIS A 90 7.55 -7.65 11.61
C HIS A 90 7.00 -6.42 12.35
N ARG A 91 7.76 -5.32 12.34
CA ARG A 91 7.32 -4.07 12.97
C ARG A 91 6.08 -3.48 12.31
N TYR A 92 6.01 -3.55 10.98
CA TYR A 92 4.83 -3.08 10.27
C TYR A 92 3.62 -3.94 10.59
N ALA A 93 3.76 -5.26 10.63
CA ALA A 93 2.68 -6.17 11.01
C ALA A 93 2.17 -5.88 12.42
N ASP A 94 3.05 -5.63 13.38
CA ASP A 94 2.66 -5.22 14.72
C ASP A 94 1.90 -3.90 14.71
N TYR A 95 2.38 -2.92 13.93
CA TYR A 95 1.73 -1.62 13.76
C TYR A 95 0.31 -1.73 13.19
N MET A 96 0.05 -2.74 12.36
CA MET A 96 -1.27 -2.98 11.77
C MET A 96 -2.36 -3.27 12.81
N SER A 97 -1.99 -3.55 14.05
CA SER A 97 -2.93 -3.75 15.17
C SER A 97 -3.32 -2.45 15.87
N THR A 98 -2.74 -1.32 15.48
CA THR A 98 -2.96 -0.04 16.14
C THR A 98 -4.20 0.68 15.61
N ALA A 99 -4.78 1.56 16.45
CA ALA A 99 -5.87 2.44 16.04
C ALA A 99 -5.43 3.41 14.92
N GLN A 100 -4.17 3.81 14.94
CA GLN A 100 -3.61 4.69 13.92
C GLN A 100 -3.65 4.03 12.54
N PHE A 101 -3.21 2.78 12.44
CA PHE A 101 -3.31 2.02 11.19
C PHE A 101 -4.77 1.85 10.75
N ALA A 102 -5.65 1.49 11.68
CA ALA A 102 -7.08 1.32 11.39
C ALA A 102 -7.70 2.60 10.82
N SER A 103 -7.31 3.76 11.35
CA SER A 103 -7.76 5.06 10.86
C SER A 103 -7.32 5.29 9.41
N GLY A 104 -6.05 5.02 9.11
CA GLY A 104 -5.53 5.15 7.74
C GLY A 104 -6.20 4.17 6.77
N LEU A 105 -6.40 2.94 7.20
CA LEU A 105 -7.08 1.93 6.40
C LEU A 105 -8.52 2.33 6.09
N ALA A 106 -9.24 2.90 7.07
CA ALA A 106 -10.61 3.37 6.87
C ALA A 106 -10.69 4.45 5.77
N VAL A 107 -9.73 5.38 5.76
CA VAL A 107 -9.63 6.39 4.71
C VAL A 107 -9.41 5.74 3.34
N LEU A 108 -8.50 4.79 3.26
CA LEU A 108 -8.22 4.08 2.01
C LEU A 108 -9.44 3.30 1.52
N LEU A 109 -10.10 2.56 2.39
CA LEU A 109 -11.29 1.79 2.06
C LEU A 109 -12.43 2.69 1.56
N HIS A 110 -12.64 3.82 2.21
CA HIS A 110 -13.66 4.79 1.81
C HIS A 110 -13.38 5.31 0.39
N THR A 111 -12.15 5.73 0.13
CA THR A 111 -11.74 6.25 -1.19
C THR A 111 -11.85 5.17 -2.27
N ALA A 112 -11.38 3.98 -1.98
CA ALA A 112 -11.34 2.88 -2.95
C ALA A 112 -12.74 2.41 -3.38
N ARG A 113 -13.72 2.53 -2.49
CA ARG A 113 -15.11 2.18 -2.81
C ARG A 113 -15.80 3.21 -3.70
N GLN A 114 -15.30 4.42 -3.75
CA GLN A 114 -15.88 5.50 -4.54
C GLN A 114 -15.19 5.71 -5.88
N THR A 115 -13.89 5.43 -5.95
CA THR A 115 -13.05 5.78 -7.08
C THR A 115 -12.00 4.71 -7.29
N PRO A 116 -11.71 4.30 -8.54
CA PRO A 116 -10.60 3.38 -8.82
C PRO A 116 -9.29 3.95 -8.28
N THR A 117 -8.71 3.27 -7.30
CA THR A 117 -7.60 3.78 -6.50
C THR A 117 -6.38 2.87 -6.62
N ALA A 118 -5.19 3.47 -6.69
CA ALA A 118 -3.93 2.77 -6.54
C ALA A 118 -3.19 3.24 -5.28
N VAL A 119 -2.76 2.28 -4.50
CA VAL A 119 -1.86 2.49 -3.36
C VAL A 119 -0.44 2.62 -3.91
N MET A 120 0.25 3.68 -3.58
CA MET A 120 1.58 3.97 -4.13
C MET A 120 2.64 4.10 -3.06
N CYS A 121 3.79 3.47 -3.29
CA CYS A 121 5.02 3.73 -2.55
C CYS A 121 6.19 3.97 -3.51
N ALA A 122 7.40 4.16 -2.96
CA ALA A 122 8.59 4.39 -3.76
C ALA A 122 9.17 3.11 -4.37
N GLU A 123 9.05 1.96 -3.69
CA GLU A 123 9.62 0.68 -4.12
C GLU A 123 8.79 0.08 -5.26
N THR A 124 9.43 -0.29 -6.37
CA THR A 124 8.74 -0.89 -7.50
C THR A 124 8.31 -2.34 -7.23
N LEU A 125 9.08 -3.08 -6.44
CA LEU A 125 8.80 -4.48 -6.14
C LEU A 125 7.88 -4.58 -4.91
N TRP A 126 6.61 -4.89 -5.13
CA TRP A 126 5.61 -4.91 -4.07
C TRP A 126 5.97 -5.84 -2.91
N TRP A 127 6.67 -6.96 -3.20
CA TRP A 127 7.05 -7.93 -2.17
C TRP A 127 8.20 -7.46 -1.28
N ARG A 128 8.84 -6.33 -1.59
CA ARG A 128 9.93 -5.73 -0.81
C ARG A 128 9.49 -4.56 0.04
N CYS A 129 8.22 -4.20 0.02
CA CYS A 129 7.74 -3.06 0.78
C CYS A 129 6.42 -3.36 1.49
N HIS A 130 6.02 -2.45 2.36
CA HIS A 130 4.82 -2.56 3.17
C HIS A 130 3.51 -2.61 2.35
N ARG A 131 3.53 -2.32 1.06
CA ARG A 131 2.38 -2.56 0.18
C ARG A 131 1.91 -4.01 0.22
N ARG A 132 2.84 -4.94 0.44
CA ARG A 132 2.50 -6.35 0.59
C ARG A 132 1.52 -6.57 1.74
N LEU A 133 1.78 -5.94 2.89
CA LEU A 133 0.92 -6.07 4.06
C LEU A 133 -0.37 -5.27 3.92
N ILE A 134 -0.31 -4.10 3.27
CA ILE A 134 -1.53 -3.33 2.95
C ILE A 134 -2.44 -4.14 2.02
N ALA A 135 -1.87 -4.83 1.03
CA ALA A 135 -2.64 -5.69 0.14
C ALA A 135 -3.34 -6.82 0.93
N ASP A 136 -2.67 -7.42 1.90
CA ASP A 136 -3.29 -8.41 2.78
C ASP A 136 -4.46 -7.81 3.57
N ALA A 137 -4.29 -6.59 4.10
CA ALA A 137 -5.35 -5.90 4.84
C ALA A 137 -6.57 -5.62 3.96
N LEU A 138 -6.35 -5.17 2.73
CA LEU A 138 -7.44 -4.94 1.77
C LEU A 138 -8.15 -6.25 1.42
N THR A 139 -7.41 -7.32 1.23
CA THR A 139 -7.95 -8.66 0.96
C THR A 139 -8.81 -9.13 2.14
N ALA A 140 -8.39 -8.87 3.36
CA ALA A 140 -9.16 -9.22 4.56
C ALA A 140 -10.53 -8.51 4.62
N TYR A 141 -10.65 -7.36 3.97
CA TYR A 141 -11.91 -6.62 3.84
C TYR A 141 -12.69 -6.99 2.58
N GLY A 142 -12.27 -8.00 1.85
CA GLY A 142 -13.02 -8.53 0.70
C GLY A 142 -12.77 -7.80 -0.62
N LEU A 143 -11.75 -6.95 -0.71
CA LEU A 143 -11.41 -6.30 -1.97
C LEU A 143 -10.46 -7.17 -2.80
N SER A 144 -10.57 -7.06 -4.12
CA SER A 144 -9.56 -7.57 -5.03
C SER A 144 -8.40 -6.61 -5.10
N VAL A 145 -7.18 -7.12 -5.04
CA VAL A 145 -5.98 -6.30 -5.16
C VAL A 145 -5.17 -6.72 -6.37
N VAL A 146 -4.71 -5.76 -7.15
CA VAL A 146 -3.89 -6.00 -8.34
C VAL A 146 -2.62 -5.18 -8.26
N HIS A 147 -1.47 -5.83 -8.35
CA HIS A 147 -0.17 -5.17 -8.40
C HIS A 147 0.16 -4.77 -9.84
N ILE A 148 0.33 -3.48 -10.08
CA ILE A 148 0.81 -2.96 -11.36
C ILE A 148 2.33 -3.05 -11.36
N LEU A 149 2.90 -3.79 -12.30
CA LEU A 149 4.35 -4.03 -12.39
C LEU A 149 5.02 -3.12 -13.41
N SER A 150 4.41 -2.98 -14.58
CA SER A 150 4.90 -2.13 -15.67
C SER A 150 3.77 -1.93 -16.68
N LEU A 151 4.03 -1.21 -17.75
CA LEU A 151 3.06 -1.08 -18.85
C LEU A 151 2.66 -2.48 -19.35
N ARG A 152 1.36 -2.72 -19.43
CA ARG A 152 0.75 -3.99 -19.86
C ARG A 152 1.09 -5.18 -18.97
N ARG A 153 1.63 -4.95 -17.77
CA ARG A 153 1.94 -6.02 -16.81
C ARG A 153 1.38 -5.71 -15.45
N SER A 154 0.45 -6.52 -15.03
CA SER A 154 -0.08 -6.52 -13.67
C SER A 154 -0.35 -7.95 -13.24
N GLU A 155 -0.45 -8.17 -11.94
CA GLU A 155 -0.77 -9.49 -11.39
C GLU A 155 -1.73 -9.36 -10.22
N PRO A 156 -2.68 -10.32 -10.08
CA PRO A 156 -3.55 -10.33 -8.91
C PRO A 156 -2.75 -10.64 -7.66
N ALA A 157 -3.04 -9.91 -6.57
CA ALA A 157 -2.44 -10.20 -5.29
C ALA A 157 -3.10 -11.42 -4.66
N ALA A 158 -2.29 -12.24 -4.00
CA ALA A 158 -2.76 -13.31 -3.14
C ALA A 158 -2.40 -12.97 -1.69
N LEU A 159 -3.22 -13.42 -0.76
CA LEU A 159 -2.91 -13.27 0.66
C LEU A 159 -1.55 -13.92 0.94
N THR A 160 -0.71 -13.24 1.72
CA THR A 160 0.59 -13.79 2.09
C THR A 160 0.43 -15.18 2.70
N PRO A 161 1.16 -16.20 2.19
CA PRO A 161 1.06 -17.54 2.75
C PRO A 161 1.40 -17.55 4.24
N GLY A 162 0.50 -18.12 5.04
CA GLY A 162 0.62 -18.13 6.50
C GLY A 162 -0.10 -17.00 7.22
N ALA A 163 -0.61 -16.02 6.50
CA ALA A 163 -1.45 -14.98 7.09
C ALA A 163 -2.78 -15.57 7.56
N VAL A 164 -3.25 -15.10 8.70
CA VAL A 164 -4.53 -15.49 9.29
C VAL A 164 -5.42 -14.26 9.41
N ILE A 165 -6.61 -14.32 8.83
CA ILE A 165 -7.62 -13.27 8.97
C ILE A 165 -8.44 -13.58 10.22
N LEU A 166 -8.39 -12.66 11.19
CA LEU A 166 -9.14 -12.80 12.45
C LEU A 166 -10.60 -12.37 12.28
N PRO A 167 -11.49 -12.73 13.23
CA PRO A 167 -12.92 -12.39 13.12
C PRO A 167 -13.20 -10.88 12.98
N ASP A 168 -12.36 -10.03 13.54
CA ASP A 168 -12.46 -8.57 13.42
C ASP A 168 -11.84 -8.02 12.13
N ARG A 169 -11.41 -8.91 11.22
CA ARG A 169 -10.71 -8.60 9.96
C ARG A 169 -9.30 -8.07 10.12
N THR A 170 -8.75 -8.06 11.32
CA THR A 170 -7.31 -7.84 11.50
C THR A 170 -6.54 -9.09 11.12
N LEU A 171 -5.23 -8.94 10.97
CA LEU A 171 -4.35 -10.00 10.53
C LEU A 171 -3.39 -10.43 11.62
N ALA A 172 -3.07 -11.72 11.64
CA ALA A 172 -1.95 -12.27 12.37
C ALA A 172 -1.08 -13.06 11.40
N TYR A 173 0.20 -13.05 11.65
CA TYR A 173 1.19 -13.78 10.86
C TYR A 173 2.01 -14.69 11.77
N PRO A 174 1.41 -15.78 12.29
CA PRO A 174 2.13 -16.68 13.19
C PRO A 174 3.23 -17.43 12.45
N ALA A 175 4.22 -17.88 13.19
CA ALA A 175 5.28 -18.68 12.60
C ALA A 175 4.70 -19.95 11.96
N ARG A 176 5.25 -20.34 10.84
CA ARG A 176 4.91 -21.61 10.20
C ARG A 176 5.47 -22.77 11.02
N ALA A 177 4.66 -23.81 11.21
CA ALA A 177 5.11 -25.04 11.82
C ALA A 177 6.12 -25.78 10.92
#